data_9ab512d32d1a568ef6de156aed3e099d
#
_entry.id   9ab512d32d1a568ef6de156aed3e099d
#
_cell.length_a   1.000
_cell.length_b   1.000
_cell.length_c   1.000
_cell.angle_alpha   90.00
_cell.angle_beta   90.00
_cell.angle_gamma   90.00
#
_symmetry.space_group_name_H-M   'P 1'
#
loop_
_entity.id
_entity.type
_entity.pdbx_description
1 polymer ?
#
loop_
_entity_poly.entity_id
_entity_poly.type
_entity_poly.pdbx_seq_one_letter_code
_entity_poly.pdbx_strand_id
1 'polypeptide(L)'
;MTAQSQVAQDRPSTDRIEKNVVLRASRSRVWRAITTAEEFGAWFRMNLDGEFAEGRTVRGKVTHPGYEHVTVEMLVERIEPERYFSYRWHPYAMDPAVDYSAEPTTLVEFILEETEGDTALTIVESGFDRIPLARRAEAFRMNDQGWAGQIKNLARYVS
;
A
#
# COMPACT_ATOMS: atom_id res chain seq x y z
N MET A 1 -31.35 -11.87 2.16
CA MET A 1 -30.58 -10.88 1.40
C MET A 1 -29.35 -10.49 2.13
N THR A 2 -29.52 -9.79 3.22
CA THR A 2 -28.39 -9.33 4.03
C THR A 2 -27.57 -10.49 4.58
N ALA A 3 -28.20 -11.61 4.93
CA ALA A 3 -27.50 -12.77 5.46
C ALA A 3 -26.53 -13.37 4.44
N GLN A 4 -26.90 -13.44 3.17
CA GLN A 4 -26.03 -13.95 2.14
C GLN A 4 -24.85 -13.00 1.89
N SER A 5 -25.10 -11.70 1.89
CA SER A 5 -24.03 -10.71 1.73
C SER A 5 -23.03 -10.79 2.87
N GLN A 6 -23.53 -10.96 4.11
CA GLN A 6 -22.66 -11.10 5.26
C GLN A 6 -21.81 -12.36 5.20
N VAL A 7 -22.38 -13.48 4.78
CA VAL A 7 -21.63 -14.72 4.61
C VAL A 7 -20.53 -14.56 3.57
N ALA A 8 -20.83 -13.88 2.46
CA ALA A 8 -19.83 -13.62 1.43
C ALA A 8 -18.72 -12.70 1.95
N GLN A 9 -19.06 -11.71 2.80
CA GLN A 9 -18.09 -10.80 3.38
C GLN A 9 -17.19 -11.46 4.42
N ASP A 10 -17.70 -12.51 5.09
CA ASP A 10 -16.95 -13.23 6.11
C ASP A 10 -15.90 -14.18 5.50
N ARG A 11 -15.98 -14.46 4.21
CA ARG A 11 -15.03 -15.34 3.56
C ARG A 11 -13.73 -14.60 3.28
N PRO A 12 -12.57 -15.27 3.52
CA PRO A 12 -11.31 -14.68 3.12
C PRO A 12 -11.30 -14.37 1.63
N SER A 13 -10.84 -13.20 1.29
CA SER A 13 -10.67 -12.81 -0.11
C SER A 13 -9.32 -13.28 -0.62
N THR A 14 -9.26 -13.77 -1.86
CA THR A 14 -8.01 -14.07 -2.54
C THR A 14 -7.52 -12.86 -3.34
N ASP A 15 -8.40 -11.88 -3.56
CA ASP A 15 -8.11 -10.73 -4.41
C ASP A 15 -7.69 -9.49 -3.63
N ARG A 16 -8.09 -9.38 -2.37
CA ARG A 16 -8.07 -8.13 -1.63
C ARG A 16 -7.48 -8.30 -0.23
N ILE A 17 -6.57 -7.43 0.11
CA ILE A 17 -6.04 -7.25 1.47
C ILE A 17 -6.64 -5.98 2.02
N GLU A 18 -7.16 -6.02 3.23
CA GLU A 18 -7.64 -4.81 3.92
C GLU A 18 -7.08 -4.76 5.33
N LYS A 19 -6.49 -3.62 5.70
CA LYS A 19 -5.96 -3.37 7.04
C LYS A 19 -6.57 -2.09 7.58
N ASN A 20 -6.96 -2.12 8.83
CA ASN A 20 -7.56 -0.97 9.52
C ASN A 20 -6.75 -0.67 10.76
N VAL A 21 -6.48 0.62 11.00
CA VAL A 21 -5.74 1.06 12.17
C VAL A 21 -6.21 2.46 12.57
N VAL A 22 -6.20 2.75 13.87
CA VAL A 22 -6.37 4.12 14.37
C VAL A 22 -4.99 4.65 14.74
N LEU A 23 -4.57 5.71 14.05
CA LEU A 23 -3.28 6.36 14.26
C LEU A 23 -3.47 7.54 15.20
N ARG A 24 -2.59 7.67 16.20
CA ARG A 24 -2.66 8.74 17.18
C ARG A 24 -1.97 9.99 16.63
N ALA A 25 -2.58 10.56 15.63
CA ALA A 25 -2.09 11.76 14.95
C ALA A 25 -3.24 12.37 14.18
N SER A 26 -3.16 13.68 13.93
CA SER A 26 -4.17 14.38 13.15
C SER A 26 -4.21 13.86 11.72
N ARG A 27 -5.35 14.02 11.07
CA ARG A 27 -5.51 13.63 9.68
C ARG A 27 -4.50 14.33 8.77
N SER A 28 -4.22 15.61 9.00
CA SER A 28 -3.22 16.34 8.23
C SER A 28 -1.82 15.76 8.40
N ARG A 29 -1.47 15.35 9.62
CA ARG A 29 -0.15 14.74 9.89
C ARG A 29 -0.01 13.40 9.16
N VAL A 30 -1.04 12.56 9.25
CA VAL A 30 -1.04 11.26 8.56
C VAL A 30 -1.01 11.46 7.06
N TRP A 31 -1.81 12.39 6.56
CA TRP A 31 -1.86 12.69 5.13
C TRP A 31 -0.48 13.07 4.59
N ARG A 32 0.23 13.93 5.30
CA ARG A 32 1.57 14.34 4.90
C ARG A 32 2.53 13.15 4.86
N ALA A 33 2.43 12.26 5.84
CA ALA A 33 3.31 11.09 5.92
C ALA A 33 3.11 10.13 4.75
N ILE A 34 1.88 10.01 4.22
CA ILE A 34 1.60 9.06 3.13
C ILE A 34 1.70 9.70 1.75
N THR A 35 1.60 11.02 1.63
CA THR A 35 1.60 11.68 0.32
C THR A 35 2.84 12.50 0.01
N THR A 36 3.73 12.68 0.98
CA THR A 36 5.04 13.28 0.75
C THR A 36 6.03 12.14 0.49
N ALA A 37 6.65 12.12 -0.68
CA ALA A 37 7.51 11.01 -1.07
C ALA A 37 8.65 10.78 -0.07
N GLU A 38 9.28 11.85 0.41
CA GLU A 38 10.34 11.73 1.41
C GLU A 38 9.86 11.10 2.70
N GLU A 39 8.70 11.51 3.21
CA GLU A 39 8.14 10.95 4.43
C GLU A 39 7.68 9.51 4.25
N PHE A 40 6.99 9.25 3.13
CA PHE A 40 6.57 7.88 2.80
C PHE A 40 7.79 6.95 2.78
N GLY A 41 8.85 7.36 2.12
CA GLY A 41 10.08 6.58 2.05
C GLY A 41 10.72 6.34 3.40
N ALA A 42 10.61 7.32 4.31
CA ALA A 42 11.19 7.20 5.65
C ALA A 42 10.55 6.06 6.45
N TRP A 43 9.21 5.97 6.49
CA TRP A 43 8.56 4.91 7.26
C TRP A 43 8.45 3.60 6.48
N PHE A 44 8.32 3.67 5.16
CA PHE A 44 8.22 2.48 4.31
C PHE A 44 9.58 1.82 4.09
N ARG A 45 10.66 2.55 4.28
CA ARG A 45 12.06 2.16 4.06
C ARG A 45 12.37 2.01 2.58
N MET A 46 12.21 3.11 1.86
CA MET A 46 12.69 3.19 0.48
C MET A 46 13.05 4.64 0.15
N ASN A 47 13.97 4.81 -0.78
CA ASN A 47 14.33 6.12 -1.31
C ASN A 47 13.53 6.35 -2.59
N LEU A 48 12.60 7.27 -2.55
CA LEU A 48 11.75 7.60 -3.70
C LEU A 48 12.38 8.75 -4.49
N ASP A 49 12.35 8.61 -5.82
CA ASP A 49 12.92 9.59 -6.74
C ASP A 49 11.78 10.41 -7.34
N GLY A 50 11.50 11.56 -6.74
CA GLY A 50 10.47 12.47 -7.18
C GLY A 50 9.29 12.52 -6.23
N GLU A 51 8.32 13.37 -6.53
CA GLU A 51 7.15 13.59 -5.71
C GLU A 51 5.91 12.94 -6.31
N PHE A 52 4.95 12.59 -5.44
CA PHE A 52 3.69 12.00 -5.89
C PHE A 52 2.81 13.06 -6.56
N ALA A 53 2.33 12.72 -7.75
CA ALA A 53 1.35 13.53 -8.48
C ALA A 53 0.50 12.57 -9.32
N GLU A 54 -0.76 12.92 -9.52
CA GLU A 54 -1.66 12.06 -10.31
C GLU A 54 -1.10 11.82 -11.70
N GLY A 55 -1.10 10.55 -12.12
CA GLY A 55 -0.59 10.13 -13.42
C GLY A 55 0.92 9.96 -13.49
N ARG A 56 1.65 10.25 -12.41
CA ARG A 56 3.09 10.16 -12.38
C ARG A 56 3.55 8.82 -11.83
N THR A 57 4.59 8.26 -12.47
CA THR A 57 5.28 7.08 -11.92
C THR A 57 6.48 7.55 -11.11
N VAL A 58 6.54 7.11 -9.86
CA VAL A 58 7.64 7.41 -8.95
C VAL A 58 8.40 6.11 -8.68
N ARG A 59 9.71 6.15 -8.84
CA ARG A 59 10.56 4.99 -8.58
C ARG A 59 11.23 5.10 -7.23
N GLY A 60 11.34 3.95 -6.55
CA GLY A 60 11.99 3.88 -5.27
C GLY A 60 12.90 2.69 -5.17
N LYS A 61 14.00 2.89 -4.43
CA LYS A 61 14.91 1.81 -4.09
C LYS A 61 14.72 1.44 -2.63
N VAL A 62 14.51 0.16 -2.36
CA VAL A 62 14.29 -0.32 -0.99
C VAL A 62 15.59 -0.12 -0.20
N THR A 63 15.44 0.39 1.04
CA THR A 63 16.58 0.61 1.95
C THR A 63 16.63 -0.41 3.07
N HIS A 64 15.60 -1.28 3.17
CA HIS A 64 15.57 -2.32 4.20
C HIS A 64 16.73 -3.31 3.97
N PRO A 65 17.53 -3.62 5.00
CA PRO A 65 18.68 -4.53 4.85
C PRO A 65 18.27 -5.88 4.24
N GLY A 66 19.01 -6.29 3.22
CA GLY A 66 18.75 -7.53 2.49
C GLY A 66 17.89 -7.35 1.26
N TYR A 67 17.25 -6.18 1.08
CA TYR A 67 16.35 -5.92 -0.05
C TYR A 67 16.79 -4.72 -0.89
N GLU A 68 18.02 -4.27 -0.72
CA GLU A 68 18.51 -3.06 -1.41
C GLU A 68 18.58 -3.21 -2.92
N HIS A 69 18.51 -4.43 -3.43
CA HIS A 69 18.48 -4.69 -4.87
C HIS A 69 17.10 -4.48 -5.48
N VAL A 70 16.07 -4.28 -4.66
CA VAL A 70 14.69 -4.17 -5.14
C VAL A 70 14.40 -2.72 -5.51
N THR A 71 13.87 -2.52 -6.72
CA THR A 71 13.35 -1.24 -7.19
C THR A 71 11.84 -1.35 -7.33
N VAL A 72 11.14 -0.35 -6.83
CA VAL A 72 9.66 -0.30 -6.85
C VAL A 72 9.24 0.86 -7.75
N GLU A 73 8.24 0.63 -8.58
CA GLU A 73 7.62 1.69 -9.39
C GLU A 73 6.18 1.85 -8.93
N MET A 74 5.82 3.09 -8.59
CA MET A 74 4.48 3.43 -8.12
C MET A 74 3.84 4.40 -9.11
N LEU A 75 2.77 3.94 -9.77
CA LEU A 75 1.98 4.82 -10.65
C LEU A 75 0.86 5.43 -9.82
N VAL A 76 0.97 6.70 -9.51
CA VAL A 76 -0.04 7.41 -8.71
C VAL A 76 -1.30 7.59 -9.52
N GLU A 77 -2.45 7.15 -8.99
CA GLU A 77 -3.73 7.26 -9.69
C GLU A 77 -4.56 8.44 -9.22
N ARG A 78 -4.82 8.54 -7.90
CA ARG A 78 -5.69 9.58 -7.37
C ARG A 78 -5.14 10.16 -6.08
N ILE A 79 -5.31 11.46 -5.93
CA ILE A 79 -4.98 12.20 -4.72
C ILE A 79 -6.17 13.10 -4.40
N GLU A 80 -6.93 12.74 -3.34
CA GLU A 80 -8.02 13.58 -2.81
C GLU A 80 -7.58 14.07 -1.44
N PRO A 81 -7.26 15.35 -1.29
CA PRO A 81 -6.60 15.88 -0.09
C PRO A 81 -7.25 15.41 1.21
N GLU A 82 -6.41 14.83 2.06
CA GLU A 82 -6.72 14.35 3.41
C GLU A 82 -7.78 13.26 3.48
N ARG A 83 -8.15 12.66 2.34
CA ARG A 83 -9.17 11.61 2.33
C ARG A 83 -8.75 10.34 1.64
N TYR A 84 -8.07 10.43 0.49
CA TYR A 84 -7.85 9.26 -0.36
C TYR A 84 -6.58 9.43 -1.17
N PHE A 85 -5.72 8.40 -1.17
CA PHE A 85 -4.52 8.34 -1.98
C PHE A 85 -4.40 6.94 -2.55
N SER A 86 -4.17 6.82 -3.86
CA SER A 86 -4.02 5.51 -4.48
C SER A 86 -2.90 5.48 -5.50
N TYR A 87 -2.29 4.32 -5.63
CA TYR A 87 -1.27 4.05 -6.64
C TYR A 87 -1.33 2.59 -7.06
N ARG A 88 -0.71 2.30 -8.21
CA ARG A 88 -0.54 0.93 -8.68
C ARG A 88 0.92 0.55 -8.70
N TRP A 89 1.18 -0.70 -8.40
CA TRP A 89 2.51 -1.28 -8.48
C TRP A 89 2.43 -2.77 -8.80
N HIS A 90 3.60 -3.40 -9.03
CA HIS A 90 3.69 -4.84 -9.17
C HIS A 90 3.94 -5.44 -7.78
N PRO A 91 3.01 -6.23 -7.24
CA PRO A 91 3.13 -6.72 -5.87
C PRO A 91 4.22 -7.79 -5.77
N TYR A 92 5.07 -7.67 -4.77
CA TYR A 92 6.14 -8.62 -4.46
C TYR A 92 7.01 -8.95 -5.68
N ALA A 93 7.42 -7.95 -6.42
CA ALA A 93 8.26 -8.09 -7.61
C ALA A 93 9.74 -8.04 -7.19
N MET A 94 10.21 -9.14 -6.60
CA MET A 94 11.50 -9.18 -5.90
C MET A 94 12.65 -9.76 -6.70
N ASP A 95 12.38 -10.54 -7.75
CA ASP A 95 13.42 -11.22 -8.51
C ASP A 95 14.00 -10.28 -9.56
N PRO A 96 15.28 -9.85 -9.43
CA PRO A 96 15.87 -8.91 -10.38
C PRO A 96 16.07 -9.50 -11.78
N ALA A 97 15.99 -10.82 -11.93
CA ALA A 97 16.10 -11.48 -13.23
C ALA A 97 14.78 -11.51 -13.98
N VAL A 98 13.66 -11.13 -13.34
CA VAL A 98 12.33 -11.19 -13.95
C VAL A 98 11.88 -9.78 -14.32
N ASP A 99 11.34 -9.65 -15.54
CA ASP A 99 10.69 -8.41 -15.99
C ASP A 99 9.20 -8.52 -15.70
N TYR A 100 8.73 -7.75 -14.71
CA TYR A 100 7.32 -7.76 -14.30
C TYR A 100 6.46 -6.78 -15.09
N SER A 101 7.04 -5.99 -15.98
CA SER A 101 6.33 -4.88 -16.62
C SER A 101 5.10 -5.30 -17.42
N ALA A 102 5.05 -6.53 -17.89
CA ALA A 102 3.92 -7.07 -18.65
C ALA A 102 2.82 -7.65 -17.75
N GLU A 103 3.09 -7.79 -16.44
CA GLU A 103 2.09 -8.34 -15.52
C GLU A 103 1.10 -7.28 -15.09
N PRO A 104 -0.15 -7.67 -14.76
CA PRO A 104 -1.08 -6.75 -14.13
C PRO A 104 -0.54 -6.22 -12.80
N THR A 105 -0.94 -5.01 -12.45
CA THR A 105 -0.60 -4.40 -11.17
C THR A 105 -1.73 -4.59 -10.18
N THR A 106 -1.42 -4.45 -8.89
CA THR A 106 -2.45 -4.27 -7.87
C THR A 106 -2.66 -2.78 -7.59
N LEU A 107 -3.84 -2.45 -7.10
CA LEU A 107 -4.18 -1.09 -6.67
C LEU A 107 -4.03 -1.02 -5.16
N VAL A 108 -3.27 -0.03 -4.68
CA VAL A 108 -3.13 0.25 -3.25
C VAL A 108 -3.89 1.54 -2.97
N GLU A 109 -4.76 1.49 -1.95
CA GLU A 109 -5.59 2.63 -1.56
C GLU A 109 -5.37 2.93 -0.08
N PHE A 110 -5.19 4.22 0.22
CA PHE A 110 -5.15 4.74 1.59
C PHE A 110 -6.38 5.61 1.79
N ILE A 111 -7.23 5.24 2.74
CA ILE A 111 -8.49 5.93 3.02
C ILE A 111 -8.42 6.48 4.43
N LEU A 112 -8.57 7.80 4.59
CA LEU A 112 -8.43 8.48 5.87
C LEU A 112 -9.77 9.05 6.33
N GLU A 113 -10.07 8.83 7.61
CA GLU A 113 -11.21 9.45 8.28
C GLU A 113 -10.77 9.99 9.63
N GLU A 114 -11.25 11.17 9.99
CA GLU A 114 -10.96 11.73 11.29
C GLU A 114 -11.84 11.06 12.35
N THR A 115 -11.25 10.75 13.51
CA THR A 115 -11.98 10.17 14.62
C THR A 115 -11.43 10.72 15.95
N GLU A 116 -12.18 11.61 16.57
CA GLU A 116 -11.86 12.19 17.87
C GLU A 116 -10.44 12.77 17.95
N GLY A 117 -10.04 13.47 16.88
CA GLY A 117 -8.70 14.08 16.80
C GLY A 117 -7.61 13.16 16.29
N ASP A 118 -7.88 11.87 16.23
CA ASP A 118 -6.98 10.88 15.63
C ASP A 118 -7.43 10.54 14.22
N THR A 119 -6.77 9.60 13.58
CA THR A 119 -7.06 9.22 12.19
C THR A 119 -7.32 7.73 12.08
N ALA A 120 -8.49 7.38 11.57
CA ALA A 120 -8.78 6.02 11.17
C ALA A 120 -8.28 5.82 9.74
N LEU A 121 -7.33 4.92 9.57
CA LEU A 121 -6.73 4.62 8.28
C LEU A 121 -7.13 3.23 7.84
N THR A 122 -7.62 3.13 6.60
CA THR A 122 -7.83 1.85 5.93
C THR A 122 -6.88 1.76 4.76
N ILE A 123 -6.13 0.65 4.69
CA ILE A 123 -5.26 0.36 3.56
C ILE A 123 -5.86 -0.84 2.83
N VAL A 124 -6.07 -0.71 1.54
CA VAL A 124 -6.60 -1.78 0.69
C VAL A 124 -5.63 -2.03 -0.45
N GLU A 125 -5.25 -3.28 -0.65
CA GLU A 125 -4.56 -3.67 -1.87
C GLU A 125 -5.40 -4.73 -2.57
N SER A 126 -5.77 -4.48 -3.83
CA SER A 126 -6.68 -5.33 -4.58
C SER A 126 -6.18 -5.62 -5.99
N GLY A 127 -6.70 -6.68 -6.59
CA GLY A 127 -6.32 -7.10 -7.93
C GLY A 127 -5.39 -8.31 -7.96
N PHE A 128 -5.20 -8.99 -6.83
CA PHE A 128 -4.32 -10.17 -6.76
C PHE A 128 -4.81 -11.31 -7.65
N ASP A 129 -6.11 -11.41 -7.89
CA ASP A 129 -6.64 -12.50 -8.73
C ASP A 129 -6.22 -12.38 -10.18
N ARG A 130 -5.67 -11.23 -10.59
CA ARG A 130 -5.12 -11.03 -11.94
C ARG A 130 -3.63 -11.29 -12.02
N ILE A 131 -2.95 -11.46 -10.90
CA ILE A 131 -1.53 -11.78 -10.86
C ILE A 131 -1.34 -13.21 -11.37
N PRO A 132 -0.26 -13.50 -12.15
CA PRO A 132 -0.03 -14.85 -12.63
C PRO A 132 -0.13 -15.90 -11.54
N LEU A 133 -0.83 -16.99 -11.84
CA LEU A 133 -1.17 -18.02 -10.86
C LEU A 133 0.07 -18.57 -10.15
N ALA A 134 1.19 -18.67 -10.88
CA ALA A 134 2.42 -19.25 -10.35
C ALA A 134 2.98 -18.49 -9.14
N ARG A 135 2.67 -17.18 -9.01
CA ARG A 135 3.20 -16.38 -7.91
C ARG A 135 2.13 -15.65 -7.09
N ARG A 136 0.86 -15.82 -7.46
CA ARG A 136 -0.26 -15.10 -6.85
C ARG A 136 -0.36 -15.30 -5.34
N ALA A 137 -0.34 -16.55 -4.90
CA ALA A 137 -0.51 -16.86 -3.48
C ALA A 137 0.64 -16.33 -2.64
N GLU A 138 1.87 -16.42 -3.14
CA GLU A 138 3.03 -15.89 -2.44
C GLU A 138 2.98 -14.37 -2.38
N ALA A 139 2.66 -13.71 -3.49
CA ALA A 139 2.56 -12.25 -3.53
C ALA A 139 1.51 -11.76 -2.54
N PHE A 140 0.35 -12.40 -2.50
CA PHE A 140 -0.71 -12.06 -1.56
C PHE A 140 -0.23 -12.20 -0.11
N ARG A 141 0.33 -13.37 0.23
CA ARG A 141 0.78 -13.66 1.58
C ARG A 141 1.87 -12.70 2.04
N MET A 142 2.84 -12.42 1.17
CA MET A 142 3.95 -11.55 1.52
C MET A 142 3.49 -10.10 1.68
N ASN A 143 2.57 -9.63 0.84
CA ASN A 143 2.05 -8.28 0.97
C ASN A 143 1.10 -8.14 2.17
N ASP A 144 0.34 -9.18 2.49
CA ASP A 144 -0.50 -9.18 3.69
C ASP A 144 0.36 -9.00 4.95
N GLN A 145 1.44 -9.76 5.07
CA GLN A 145 2.38 -9.64 6.18
C GLN A 145 3.14 -8.30 6.12
N GLY A 146 3.50 -7.87 4.92
CA GLY A 146 4.21 -6.62 4.72
C GLY A 146 3.40 -5.42 5.19
N TRP A 147 2.11 -5.36 4.86
CA TRP A 147 1.25 -4.27 5.30
C TRP A 147 1.09 -4.26 6.82
N ALA A 148 0.98 -5.42 7.46
CA ALA A 148 0.93 -5.49 8.91
C ALA A 148 2.17 -4.84 9.55
N GLY A 149 3.36 -5.09 8.99
CA GLY A 149 4.59 -4.47 9.45
C GLY A 149 4.68 -2.99 9.14
N GLN A 150 4.27 -2.58 7.95
CA GLN A 150 4.32 -1.17 7.52
C GLN A 150 3.37 -0.30 8.34
N ILE A 151 2.23 -0.82 8.73
CA ILE A 151 1.31 -0.08 9.62
C ILE A 151 2.00 0.26 10.93
N LYS A 152 2.78 -0.66 11.49
CA LYS A 152 3.53 -0.39 12.72
C LYS A 152 4.58 0.69 12.50
N ASN A 153 5.27 0.67 11.37
CA ASN A 153 6.24 1.68 11.02
C ASN A 153 5.59 3.06 10.91
N LEU A 154 4.45 3.12 10.20
CA LEU A 154 3.71 4.37 10.04
C LEU A 154 3.22 4.90 11.38
N ALA A 155 2.67 4.02 12.22
CA ALA A 155 2.17 4.42 13.55
C ALA A 155 3.28 5.05 14.39
N ARG A 156 4.47 4.46 14.39
CA ARG A 156 5.62 5.03 15.10
C ARG A 156 6.06 6.36 14.50
N TYR A 157 6.00 6.48 13.21
CA TYR A 157 6.48 7.66 12.49
C TYR A 157 5.62 8.89 12.78
N VAL A 158 4.31 8.72 12.86
CA VAL A 158 3.38 9.86 13.02
C VAL A 158 3.02 10.17 14.47
N SER A 159 3.27 9.26 15.41
CA SER A 159 2.90 9.47 16.81
C SER A 159 3.90 10.34 17.58
#